data_a4d58b85bd8f44221c36740d2e8735ea
#
_entry.id   a4d58b85bd8f44221c36740d2e8735ea
#
_cell.length_a   1.000
_cell.length_b   1.000
_cell.length_c   1.000
_cell.angle_alpha   90.00
_cell.angle_beta   90.00
_cell.angle_gamma   90.00
#
_symmetry.space_group_name_H-M   'P 1'
#
loop_
_entity.id
_entity.type
_entity.pdbx_description
1 polymer ?
#
loop_
_entity_poly.entity_id
_entity_poly.type
_entity_poly.pdbx_seq_one_letter_code
_entity_poly.pdbx_strand_id
1 'polypeptide(L)'
;GVSTVGDVALGESDTWSLTDTKRSKVFTYDFDGNLLFAFGDKGNLQLGNIGTLKAIAYQGDKLLLLDSSTQKSITVYERTEYGNILYQAVADQLNREYDKSIENWTEILMRNSNFDAAYIGIGQSLYRSGQYEEAIEYYKAAYDTANYSNAFVEIRKNTIEDVFILIPIAVIVLCVGLVFLTKKISKINVRAATSGEKITFGKELLYGFHVITHPFDGFWDLKHEKRGSVRAAFVFVAIAVVTFFYQAIGQGYLFNPRGAYSTIFTQLSSVVVPVVLFVTANWCLTTLFEGEGSFKDIYIATCYSL
;
A
#
# COMPACT_ATOMS: atom_id res chain seq x y z
N GLY A 1 12.60 -21.27 17.06
CA GLY A 1 11.78 -22.45 17.41
C GLY A 1 10.35 -22.02 17.68
N VAL A 2 9.38 -22.92 17.55
CA VAL A 2 7.96 -22.65 17.76
C VAL A 2 7.71 -22.23 19.21
N SER A 3 6.93 -21.17 19.44
CA SER A 3 6.48 -20.73 20.77
C SER A 3 5.50 -21.74 21.38
N THR A 4 5.46 -21.83 22.68
CA THR A 4 4.50 -22.67 23.40
C THR A 4 3.73 -21.82 24.42
N VAL A 5 2.49 -21.50 24.10
CA VAL A 5 1.62 -20.78 25.02
C VAL A 5 1.29 -21.69 26.21
N GLY A 6 1.57 -21.21 27.40
CA GLY A 6 1.36 -21.98 28.63
C GLY A 6 0.15 -21.54 29.41
N ASP A 7 -0.01 -20.24 29.62
CA ASP A 7 -1.07 -19.67 30.44
C ASP A 7 -1.43 -18.25 29.98
N VAL A 8 -2.63 -17.80 30.32
CA VAL A 8 -3.16 -16.47 29.98
C VAL A 8 -3.82 -15.86 31.21
N ALA A 9 -3.55 -14.60 31.48
CA ALA A 9 -4.18 -13.84 32.56
C ALA A 9 -4.74 -12.49 32.04
N LEU A 10 -5.89 -12.10 32.56
CA LEU A 10 -6.51 -10.80 32.30
C LEU A 10 -5.96 -9.78 33.32
N GLY A 11 -5.54 -8.65 32.81
CA GLY A 11 -5.05 -7.51 33.60
C GLY A 11 -6.10 -6.41 33.69
N GLU A 12 -5.67 -5.23 34.20
CA GLU A 12 -6.51 -4.04 34.25
C GLU A 12 -6.75 -3.47 32.84
N SER A 13 -7.83 -2.69 32.68
CA SER A 13 -8.19 -2.00 31.42
C SER A 13 -8.26 -2.94 30.21
N ASP A 14 -8.88 -4.11 30.44
CA ASP A 14 -9.05 -5.17 29.42
C ASP A 14 -7.74 -5.60 28.72
N THR A 15 -6.59 -5.33 29.38
CA THR A 15 -5.32 -5.89 28.93
C THR A 15 -5.22 -7.36 29.26
N TRP A 16 -4.44 -8.10 28.51
CA TRP A 16 -4.22 -9.52 28.77
C TRP A 16 -2.78 -9.92 28.50
N SER A 17 -2.31 -10.87 29.26
CA SER A 17 -0.94 -11.36 29.16
C SER A 17 -0.92 -12.85 28.90
N LEU A 18 -0.01 -13.30 28.06
CA LEU A 18 0.26 -14.71 27.81
C LEU A 18 1.73 -15.07 28.11
N THR A 19 1.95 -16.32 28.45
CA THR A 19 3.26 -16.87 28.68
C THR A 19 3.74 -17.74 27.53
N ASP A 20 4.98 -17.51 27.06
CA ASP A 20 5.73 -18.49 26.24
C ASP A 20 6.62 -19.32 27.18
N THR A 21 6.14 -20.51 27.53
CA THR A 21 6.84 -21.39 28.46
C THR A 21 8.14 -21.94 27.90
N LYS A 22 8.31 -22.01 26.60
CA LYS A 22 9.54 -22.48 25.94
C LYS A 22 10.66 -21.46 26.02
N ARG A 23 10.31 -20.17 25.91
CA ARG A 23 11.26 -19.04 25.95
C ARG A 23 11.33 -18.36 27.30
N SER A 24 10.43 -18.72 28.23
CA SER A 24 10.22 -18.04 29.51
C SER A 24 9.95 -16.54 29.34
N LYS A 25 9.09 -16.18 28.38
CA LYS A 25 8.69 -14.81 28.09
C LYS A 25 7.24 -14.56 28.39
N VAL A 26 6.94 -13.35 28.80
CA VAL A 26 5.59 -12.82 28.97
C VAL A 26 5.36 -11.78 27.90
N PHE A 27 4.21 -11.84 27.26
CA PHE A 27 3.73 -10.87 26.26
C PHE A 27 2.44 -10.29 26.78
N THR A 28 2.34 -8.97 26.82
CA THR A 28 1.13 -8.26 27.25
C THR A 28 0.56 -7.46 26.10
N TYR A 29 -0.74 -7.55 25.91
CA TYR A 29 -1.50 -6.95 24.83
C TYR A 29 -2.60 -6.05 25.39
N ASP A 30 -3.02 -5.08 24.58
CA ASP A 30 -4.23 -4.31 24.85
C ASP A 30 -5.50 -5.08 24.43
N PHE A 31 -6.67 -4.45 24.57
CA PHE A 31 -7.97 -5.03 24.22
C PHE A 31 -8.14 -5.25 22.71
N ASP A 32 -7.40 -4.55 21.85
CA ASP A 32 -7.42 -4.71 20.39
C ASP A 32 -6.38 -5.74 19.90
N GLY A 33 -5.53 -6.25 20.80
CA GLY A 33 -4.49 -7.23 20.48
C GLY A 33 -3.16 -6.63 20.05
N ASN A 34 -2.93 -5.33 20.26
CA ASN A 34 -1.63 -4.72 20.02
C ASN A 34 -0.66 -5.08 21.15
N LEU A 35 0.57 -5.45 20.79
CA LEU A 35 1.60 -5.78 21.77
C LEU A 35 2.06 -4.53 22.52
N LEU A 36 1.80 -4.46 23.83
CA LEU A 36 2.22 -3.36 24.68
C LEU A 36 3.68 -3.54 25.15
N PHE A 37 4.03 -4.72 25.62
CA PHE A 37 5.39 -5.05 26.03
C PHE A 37 5.60 -6.54 26.11
N ALA A 38 6.88 -6.92 26.06
CA ALA A 38 7.32 -8.27 26.32
C ALA A 38 8.55 -8.24 27.23
N PHE A 39 8.63 -9.16 28.17
CA PHE A 39 9.77 -9.28 29.06
C PHE A 39 10.04 -10.73 29.45
N GLY A 40 11.13 -10.94 30.17
CA GLY A 40 11.59 -12.26 30.58
C GLY A 40 12.46 -12.90 29.50
N ASP A 41 13.35 -13.77 29.96
CA ASP A 41 14.14 -14.68 29.13
C ASP A 41 14.53 -15.89 29.95
N LYS A 42 14.91 -16.95 29.26
CA LYS A 42 15.28 -18.19 29.92
C LYS A 42 16.70 -18.08 30.53
N GLY A 43 16.78 -18.26 31.83
CA GLY A 43 18.08 -18.27 32.53
C GLY A 43 17.98 -17.78 33.96
N ASN A 44 19.06 -17.88 34.72
CA ASN A 44 19.14 -17.50 36.15
C ASN A 44 20.17 -16.41 36.38
N LEU A 45 20.80 -15.86 35.35
CA LEU A 45 22.00 -15.03 35.48
C LEU A 45 21.70 -13.51 35.49
N GLN A 46 20.49 -13.11 35.13
CA GLN A 46 20.11 -11.70 35.07
C GLN A 46 18.80 -11.45 35.82
N LEU A 47 18.68 -10.29 36.45
CA LEU A 47 17.45 -9.84 37.07
C LEU A 47 16.31 -9.81 36.01
N GLY A 48 15.19 -10.43 36.35
CA GLY A 48 14.04 -10.53 35.46
C GLY A 48 14.04 -11.78 34.55
N ASN A 49 15.07 -12.57 34.56
CA ASN A 49 15.08 -13.88 33.90
C ASN A 49 14.30 -14.91 34.73
N ILE A 50 13.63 -15.81 34.03
CA ILE A 50 12.75 -16.83 34.60
C ILE A 50 13.28 -18.20 34.18
N GLY A 51 13.53 -19.07 35.16
CA GLY A 51 14.12 -20.39 34.86
C GLY A 51 13.16 -21.27 34.07
N THR A 52 11.95 -21.49 34.59
CA THR A 52 10.92 -22.30 33.95
C THR A 52 9.54 -21.70 34.26
N LEU A 53 9.10 -20.84 33.40
CA LEU A 53 7.79 -20.16 33.50
C LEU A 53 6.65 -21.19 33.30
N LYS A 54 5.68 -21.21 34.23
CA LYS A 54 4.55 -22.13 34.23
C LYS A 54 3.20 -21.46 34.20
N ALA A 55 3.01 -20.41 35.01
CA ALA A 55 1.72 -19.75 35.14
C ALA A 55 1.90 -18.25 35.37
N ILE A 56 0.84 -17.51 35.08
CA ILE A 56 0.73 -16.07 35.22
C ILE A 56 -0.58 -15.72 35.90
N ALA A 57 -0.59 -14.74 36.79
CA ALA A 57 -1.79 -14.19 37.38
C ALA A 57 -1.60 -12.72 37.70
N TYR A 58 -2.69 -11.96 37.74
CA TYR A 58 -2.70 -10.58 38.22
C TYR A 58 -3.27 -10.50 39.64
N GLN A 59 -2.70 -9.64 40.46
CA GLN A 59 -3.23 -9.24 41.75
C GLN A 59 -3.23 -7.71 41.80
N GLY A 60 -4.33 -7.12 41.36
CA GLY A 60 -4.38 -5.67 41.12
C GLY A 60 -3.38 -5.27 40.03
N ASP A 61 -2.55 -4.30 40.33
CA ASP A 61 -1.49 -3.78 39.46
C ASP A 61 -0.22 -4.67 39.39
N LYS A 62 -0.18 -5.73 40.22
CA LYS A 62 0.99 -6.62 40.30
C LYS A 62 0.80 -7.86 39.44
N LEU A 63 1.89 -8.23 38.76
CA LEU A 63 1.95 -9.45 37.95
C LEU A 63 2.69 -10.53 38.72
N LEU A 64 2.07 -11.67 38.90
CA LEU A 64 2.60 -12.83 39.60
C LEU A 64 3.00 -13.89 38.55
N LEU A 65 4.27 -14.32 38.59
CA LEU A 65 4.79 -15.38 37.72
C LEU A 65 5.22 -16.58 38.54
N LEU A 66 4.75 -17.75 38.18
CA LEU A 66 5.16 -19.01 38.78
C LEU A 66 6.36 -19.58 38.02
N ASP A 67 7.51 -19.59 38.68
CA ASP A 67 8.72 -20.28 38.22
C ASP A 67 8.83 -21.66 38.86
N SER A 68 8.78 -22.72 38.06
CA SER A 68 8.93 -24.11 38.52
C SER A 68 10.37 -24.63 38.44
N SER A 69 11.35 -23.75 38.31
CA SER A 69 12.77 -24.12 38.40
C SER A 69 13.12 -24.67 39.79
N THR A 70 14.40 -24.97 40.02
CA THR A 70 14.89 -25.64 41.23
C THR A 70 14.44 -24.96 42.54
N GLN A 71 14.16 -23.66 42.52
CA GLN A 71 13.75 -22.90 43.71
C GLN A 71 12.23 -22.74 43.87
N LYS A 72 11.42 -23.16 42.90
CA LYS A 72 9.95 -23.11 42.91
C LYS A 72 9.39 -21.83 43.59
N SER A 73 9.51 -20.68 42.95
CA SER A 73 9.17 -19.41 43.52
C SER A 73 8.05 -18.73 42.73
N ILE A 74 7.29 -17.89 43.44
CA ILE A 74 6.40 -16.88 42.81
C ILE A 74 7.17 -15.58 42.81
N THR A 75 7.39 -15.02 41.63
CA THR A 75 8.00 -13.72 41.46
C THR A 75 6.93 -12.68 41.25
N VAL A 76 6.96 -11.61 42.02
CA VAL A 76 6.03 -10.48 41.92
C VAL A 76 6.71 -9.38 41.13
N TYR A 77 6.07 -8.95 40.06
CA TYR A 77 6.49 -7.81 39.25
C TYR A 77 5.57 -6.61 39.51
N GLU A 78 6.16 -5.47 39.78
CA GLU A 78 5.47 -4.20 39.94
C GLU A 78 5.72 -3.35 38.68
N ARG A 79 4.72 -2.53 38.34
CA ARG A 79 4.85 -1.63 37.18
C ARG A 79 5.86 -0.53 37.49
N THR A 80 6.64 -0.19 36.49
CA THR A 80 7.47 1.02 36.50
C THR A 80 6.57 2.27 36.22
N GLU A 81 7.10 3.46 36.40
CA GLU A 81 6.43 4.70 36.00
C GLU A 81 6.01 4.67 34.54
N TYR A 82 6.91 4.23 33.66
CA TYR A 82 6.60 4.04 32.23
C TYR A 82 5.43 3.07 32.01
N GLY A 83 5.41 1.96 32.73
CA GLY A 83 4.32 0.99 32.69
C GLY A 83 2.99 1.60 33.15
N ASN A 84 3.00 2.44 34.17
CA ASN A 84 1.80 3.12 34.66
C ASN A 84 1.22 4.08 33.60
N ILE A 85 2.06 4.89 32.94
CA ILE A 85 1.63 5.79 31.85
C ILE A 85 1.02 4.97 30.71
N LEU A 86 1.62 3.83 30.35
CA LEU A 86 1.13 2.97 29.30
C LEU A 86 -0.27 2.39 29.64
N TYR A 87 -0.43 1.86 30.84
CA TYR A 87 -1.75 1.38 31.30
C TYR A 87 -2.79 2.48 31.39
N GLN A 88 -2.37 3.69 31.83
CA GLN A 88 -3.25 4.86 31.88
C GLN A 88 -3.71 5.25 30.48
N ALA A 89 -2.81 5.26 29.49
CA ALA A 89 -3.16 5.57 28.10
C ALA A 89 -4.24 4.62 27.56
N VAL A 90 -4.10 3.31 27.84
CA VAL A 90 -5.10 2.30 27.46
C VAL A 90 -6.42 2.50 28.22
N ALA A 91 -6.35 2.78 29.54
CA ALA A 91 -7.53 3.05 30.36
C ALA A 91 -8.32 4.27 29.88
N ASP A 92 -7.63 5.37 29.59
CA ASP A 92 -8.24 6.60 29.09
C ASP A 92 -8.92 6.38 27.74
N GLN A 93 -8.32 5.55 26.86
CA GLN A 93 -8.93 5.18 25.58
C GLN A 93 -10.24 4.39 25.77
N LEU A 94 -10.27 3.42 26.69
CA LEU A 94 -11.48 2.66 27.03
C LEU A 94 -12.57 3.57 27.64
N ASN A 95 -12.17 4.49 28.49
CA ASN A 95 -13.06 5.46 29.10
C ASN A 95 -13.53 6.58 28.18
N ARG A 96 -13.07 6.58 26.91
CA ARG A 96 -13.35 7.61 25.89
C ARG A 96 -12.77 8.99 26.24
N GLU A 97 -11.77 9.04 27.08
CA GLU A 97 -11.00 10.24 27.40
C GLU A 97 -9.84 10.39 26.40
N TYR A 98 -10.21 10.57 25.12
CA TYR A 98 -9.27 10.48 24.00
C TYR A 98 -8.12 11.48 24.09
N ASP A 99 -8.37 12.71 24.54
CA ASP A 99 -7.33 13.74 24.68
C ASP A 99 -6.26 13.31 25.69
N LYS A 100 -6.68 12.77 26.85
CA LYS A 100 -5.74 12.25 27.86
C LYS A 100 -4.98 11.03 27.34
N SER A 101 -5.68 10.14 26.64
CA SER A 101 -5.04 9.01 26.02
C SER A 101 -3.95 9.44 25.03
N ILE A 102 -4.21 10.45 24.19
CA ILE A 102 -3.22 11.00 23.25
C ILE A 102 -2.03 11.61 24.00
N GLU A 103 -2.27 12.35 25.10
CA GLU A 103 -1.20 12.90 25.94
C GLU A 103 -0.29 11.79 26.48
N ASN A 104 -0.88 10.76 27.08
CA ASN A 104 -0.14 9.64 27.65
C ASN A 104 0.63 8.85 26.60
N TRP A 105 0.02 8.56 25.43
CA TRP A 105 0.72 7.92 24.32
C TRP A 105 1.86 8.79 23.75
N THR A 106 1.66 10.10 23.71
CA THR A 106 2.70 11.04 23.27
C THR A 106 3.88 11.04 24.25
N GLU A 107 3.64 10.99 25.55
CA GLU A 107 4.71 10.83 26.54
C GLU A 107 5.48 9.53 26.37
N ILE A 108 4.78 8.44 26.04
CA ILE A 108 5.42 7.16 25.69
C ILE A 108 6.33 7.33 24.48
N LEU A 109 5.89 7.99 23.41
CA LEU A 109 6.70 8.24 22.21
C LEU A 109 7.91 9.15 22.49
N MET A 110 7.81 10.12 23.40
CA MET A 110 8.96 10.93 23.81
C MET A 110 10.06 10.08 24.45
N ARG A 111 9.68 9.01 25.14
CA ARG A 111 10.62 8.08 25.79
C ARG A 111 11.09 6.96 24.85
N ASN A 112 10.24 6.55 23.90
CA ASN A 112 10.51 5.51 22.93
C ASN A 112 9.82 5.82 21.59
N SER A 113 10.51 6.51 20.70
CA SER A 113 9.99 6.95 19.41
C SER A 113 9.70 5.82 18.39
N ASN A 114 10.15 4.59 18.66
CA ASN A 114 9.95 3.44 17.79
C ASN A 114 8.86 2.47 18.32
N PHE A 115 7.94 3.00 19.14
CA PHE A 115 6.93 2.15 19.74
C PHE A 115 5.62 2.19 18.94
N ASP A 116 5.44 1.22 18.06
CA ASP A 116 4.31 1.14 17.10
C ASP A 116 2.94 1.19 17.81
N ALA A 117 2.80 0.53 18.96
CA ALA A 117 1.53 0.53 19.72
C ALA A 117 1.11 1.93 20.17
N ALA A 118 2.05 2.85 20.45
CA ALA A 118 1.70 4.21 20.79
C ALA A 118 1.19 5.01 19.59
N TYR A 119 1.80 4.83 18.41
CA TYR A 119 1.26 5.41 17.19
C TYR A 119 -0.14 4.88 16.87
N ILE A 120 -0.38 3.58 17.03
CA ILE A 120 -1.69 2.96 16.84
C ILE A 120 -2.68 3.52 17.86
N GLY A 121 -2.30 3.63 19.13
CA GLY A 121 -3.15 4.15 20.21
C GLY A 121 -3.56 5.62 20.01
N ILE A 122 -2.63 6.49 19.56
CA ILE A 122 -2.95 7.88 19.20
C ILE A 122 -3.90 7.87 18.00
N GLY A 123 -3.57 7.11 16.95
CA GLY A 123 -4.41 7.03 15.76
C GLY A 123 -5.83 6.56 16.06
N GLN A 124 -6.00 5.57 16.94
CA GLN A 124 -7.31 5.08 17.37
C GLN A 124 -8.08 6.13 18.20
N SER A 125 -7.41 6.85 19.08
CA SER A 125 -8.04 7.93 19.87
C SER A 125 -8.51 9.07 18.97
N LEU A 126 -7.70 9.49 18.01
CA LEU A 126 -8.06 10.47 16.97
C LEU A 126 -9.21 9.98 16.08
N TYR A 127 -9.15 8.73 15.63
CA TYR A 127 -10.21 8.13 14.82
C TYR A 127 -11.55 8.13 15.57
N ARG A 128 -11.57 7.75 16.84
CA ARG A 128 -12.78 7.70 17.67
C ARG A 128 -13.30 9.08 18.04
N SER A 129 -12.44 10.11 18.04
CA SER A 129 -12.83 11.52 18.20
C SER A 129 -13.27 12.17 16.88
N GLY A 130 -13.21 11.44 15.75
CA GLY A 130 -13.62 11.94 14.43
C GLY A 130 -12.54 12.73 13.67
N GLN A 131 -11.31 12.74 14.16
CA GLN A 131 -10.17 13.44 13.56
C GLN A 131 -9.43 12.49 12.59
N TYR A 132 -10.12 12.10 11.52
CA TYR A 132 -9.67 11.04 10.61
C TYR A 132 -8.40 11.41 9.83
N GLU A 133 -8.25 12.67 9.40
CA GLU A 133 -7.10 13.17 8.67
C GLU A 133 -5.81 13.11 9.50
N GLU A 134 -5.91 13.38 10.80
CA GLU A 134 -4.77 13.27 11.71
C GLU A 134 -4.49 11.80 12.04
N ALA A 135 -5.53 10.99 12.24
CA ALA A 135 -5.40 9.57 12.56
C ALA A 135 -4.60 8.80 11.50
N ILE A 136 -4.82 9.10 10.20
CA ILE A 136 -4.11 8.40 9.12
C ILE A 136 -2.60 8.63 9.13
N GLU A 137 -2.11 9.77 9.61
CA GLU A 137 -0.67 10.02 9.69
C GLU A 137 -0.01 9.14 10.76
N TYR A 138 -0.68 8.91 11.89
CA TYR A 138 -0.20 8.01 12.93
C TYR A 138 -0.25 6.54 12.49
N TYR A 139 -1.33 6.10 11.85
CA TYR A 139 -1.40 4.73 11.31
C TYR A 139 -0.35 4.46 10.23
N LYS A 140 -0.05 5.47 9.42
CA LYS A 140 1.01 5.41 8.41
C LYS A 140 2.39 5.28 9.05
N ALA A 141 2.65 6.01 10.15
CA ALA A 141 3.91 5.91 10.91
C ALA A 141 4.09 4.51 11.53
N ALA A 142 2.99 3.87 11.98
CA ALA A 142 2.98 2.51 12.49
C ALA A 142 2.94 1.42 11.41
N TYR A 143 2.88 1.77 10.13
CA TYR A 143 2.64 0.83 9.02
C TYR A 143 1.35 0.00 9.16
N ASP A 144 0.36 0.52 9.90
CA ASP A 144 -0.94 -0.11 10.10
C ASP A 144 -1.88 0.22 8.94
N THR A 145 -1.83 -0.62 7.91
CA THR A 145 -2.65 -0.47 6.70
C THR A 145 -4.14 -0.72 6.94
N ALA A 146 -4.48 -1.53 7.94
CA ALA A 146 -5.87 -1.86 8.24
C ALA A 146 -6.61 -0.66 8.84
N ASN A 147 -6.09 -0.09 9.92
CA ASN A 147 -6.67 1.10 10.56
C ASN A 147 -6.57 2.34 9.66
N TYR A 148 -5.46 2.49 8.90
CA TYR A 148 -5.36 3.51 7.87
C TYR A 148 -6.50 3.41 6.86
N SER A 149 -6.80 2.20 6.35
CA SER A 149 -7.88 1.98 5.39
C SER A 149 -9.24 2.37 5.96
N ASN A 150 -9.51 2.03 7.22
CA ASN A 150 -10.75 2.37 7.90
C ASN A 150 -10.91 3.90 8.02
N ALA A 151 -9.88 4.60 8.47
CA ALA A 151 -9.89 6.07 8.57
C ALA A 151 -10.04 6.72 7.18
N PHE A 152 -9.35 6.21 6.17
CA PHE A 152 -9.45 6.71 4.80
C PHE A 152 -10.85 6.52 4.20
N VAL A 153 -11.57 5.45 4.57
CA VAL A 153 -12.98 5.26 4.17
C VAL A 153 -13.86 6.38 4.71
N GLU A 154 -13.70 6.77 5.97
CA GLU A 154 -14.49 7.87 6.55
C GLU A 154 -14.16 9.22 5.91
N ILE A 155 -12.89 9.54 5.67
CA ILE A 155 -12.48 10.75 4.95
C ILE A 155 -13.09 10.78 3.54
N ARG A 156 -12.99 9.65 2.81
CA ARG A 156 -13.57 9.54 1.47
C ARG A 156 -15.08 9.69 1.48
N LYS A 157 -15.76 9.11 2.47
CA LYS A 157 -17.21 9.21 2.65
C LYS A 157 -17.62 10.67 2.86
N ASN A 158 -16.97 11.38 3.78
CA ASN A 158 -17.23 12.80 4.02
C ASN A 158 -16.98 13.63 2.75
N THR A 159 -15.86 13.40 2.05
CA THR A 159 -15.55 14.09 0.79
C THR A 159 -16.58 13.80 -0.30
N ILE A 160 -17.06 12.55 -0.43
CA ILE A 160 -18.09 12.19 -1.40
C ILE A 160 -19.42 12.82 -1.04
N GLU A 161 -19.78 12.88 0.24
CA GLU A 161 -21.01 13.52 0.71
C GLU A 161 -21.06 15.00 0.31
N ASP A 162 -19.94 15.72 0.50
CA ASP A 162 -19.82 17.15 0.15
C ASP A 162 -19.96 17.42 -1.34
N VAL A 163 -19.46 16.52 -2.19
CA VAL A 163 -19.44 16.72 -3.65
C VAL A 163 -20.41 15.82 -4.41
N PHE A 164 -21.28 15.11 -3.69
CA PHE A 164 -22.15 14.07 -4.27
C PHE A 164 -22.93 14.52 -5.50
N ILE A 165 -23.50 15.73 -5.46
CA ILE A 165 -24.29 16.29 -6.57
C ILE A 165 -23.41 16.63 -7.79
N LEU A 166 -22.14 16.98 -7.57
CA LEU A 166 -21.23 17.37 -8.65
C LEU A 166 -20.69 16.16 -9.42
N ILE A 167 -20.64 14.99 -8.80
CA ILE A 167 -20.06 13.76 -9.41
C ILE A 167 -20.82 13.36 -10.69
N PRO A 168 -22.16 13.17 -10.69
CA PRO A 168 -22.90 12.79 -11.91
C PRO A 168 -22.81 13.87 -12.99
N ILE A 169 -22.78 15.14 -12.62
CA ILE A 169 -22.61 16.24 -13.56
C ILE A 169 -21.23 16.15 -14.24
N ALA A 170 -20.17 15.96 -13.46
CA ALA A 170 -18.81 15.81 -13.98
C ALA A 170 -18.68 14.58 -14.90
N VAL A 171 -19.31 13.47 -14.55
CA VAL A 171 -19.32 12.25 -15.39
C VAL A 171 -20.03 12.51 -16.72
N ILE A 172 -21.19 13.17 -16.72
CA ILE A 172 -21.91 13.51 -17.95
C ILE A 172 -21.06 14.44 -18.83
N VAL A 173 -20.46 15.49 -18.25
CA VAL A 173 -19.58 16.41 -18.99
C VAL A 173 -18.38 15.67 -19.58
N LEU A 174 -17.76 14.78 -18.82
CA LEU A 174 -16.65 13.95 -19.28
C LEU A 174 -17.09 13.06 -20.45
N CYS A 175 -18.20 12.34 -20.34
CA CYS A 175 -18.72 11.48 -21.41
C CYS A 175 -19.04 12.26 -22.69
N VAL A 176 -19.71 13.40 -22.56
CA VAL A 176 -19.99 14.27 -23.70
C VAL A 176 -18.70 14.79 -24.32
N GLY A 177 -17.74 15.23 -23.51
CA GLY A 177 -16.42 15.68 -23.97
C GLY A 177 -15.67 14.59 -24.73
N LEU A 178 -15.67 13.36 -24.23
CA LEU A 178 -15.04 12.20 -24.89
C LEU A 178 -15.71 11.90 -26.25
N VAL A 179 -17.05 11.95 -26.34
CA VAL A 179 -17.75 11.75 -27.59
C VAL A 179 -17.41 12.84 -28.61
N PHE A 180 -17.33 14.10 -28.18
CA PHE A 180 -16.88 15.18 -29.07
C PHE A 180 -15.43 15.02 -29.52
N LEU A 181 -14.55 14.64 -28.61
CA LEU A 181 -13.14 14.40 -28.89
C LEU A 181 -12.95 13.28 -29.91
N THR A 182 -13.58 12.12 -29.69
CA THR A 182 -13.52 10.98 -30.63
C THR A 182 -14.06 11.31 -32.00
N LYS A 183 -15.19 12.03 -32.09
CA LYS A 183 -15.74 12.51 -33.36
C LYS A 183 -14.78 13.48 -34.08
N LYS A 184 -14.12 14.38 -33.34
CA LYS A 184 -13.15 15.32 -33.91
C LYS A 184 -11.90 14.58 -34.44
N ILE A 185 -11.37 13.64 -33.67
CA ILE A 185 -10.21 12.81 -34.07
C ILE A 185 -10.56 11.96 -35.29
N SER A 186 -11.74 11.33 -35.31
CA SER A 186 -12.22 10.54 -36.47
C SER A 186 -12.31 11.38 -37.73
N LYS A 187 -12.86 12.60 -37.67
CA LYS A 187 -12.90 13.52 -38.81
C LYS A 187 -11.49 13.90 -39.31
N ILE A 188 -10.53 14.10 -38.39
CA ILE A 188 -9.13 14.38 -38.76
C ILE A 188 -8.51 13.19 -39.51
N ASN A 189 -8.72 11.97 -38.99
CA ASN A 189 -8.19 10.74 -39.57
C ASN A 189 -8.79 10.46 -40.96
N VAL A 190 -10.12 10.61 -41.13
CA VAL A 190 -10.80 10.46 -42.43
C VAL A 190 -10.30 11.49 -43.43
N ARG A 191 -10.16 12.75 -43.06
CA ARG A 191 -9.61 13.80 -43.94
C ARG A 191 -8.17 13.51 -44.34
N ALA A 192 -7.34 13.04 -43.44
CA ALA A 192 -5.98 12.63 -43.72
C ALA A 192 -5.90 11.45 -44.69
N ALA A 193 -6.93 10.56 -44.69
CA ALA A 193 -7.04 9.45 -45.61
C ALA A 193 -7.36 9.88 -47.06
N THR A 194 -8.24 10.89 -47.18
CA THR A 194 -8.82 11.28 -48.47
C THR A 194 -8.05 12.39 -49.20
N SER A 195 -7.23 13.19 -48.47
CA SER A 195 -6.62 14.40 -49.03
C SER A 195 -5.28 14.20 -49.73
N GLY A 196 -4.66 13.01 -49.67
CA GLY A 196 -3.35 12.77 -50.24
C GLY A 196 -2.21 13.64 -49.67
N GLU A 197 -2.47 14.42 -48.64
CA GLU A 197 -1.49 15.28 -47.98
C GLU A 197 -0.45 14.47 -47.22
N LYS A 198 0.78 14.99 -47.13
CA LYS A 198 1.82 14.39 -46.28
C LYS A 198 1.33 14.28 -44.84
N ILE A 199 1.40 13.07 -44.29
CA ILE A 199 1.04 12.78 -42.92
C ILE A 199 2.01 13.51 -41.98
N THR A 200 1.49 14.43 -41.18
CA THR A 200 2.30 15.17 -40.18
C THR A 200 2.43 14.33 -38.92
N PHE A 201 3.50 14.56 -38.13
CA PHE A 201 3.75 13.84 -36.89
C PHE A 201 2.56 13.82 -35.92
N GLY A 202 1.83 14.93 -35.79
CA GLY A 202 0.61 14.98 -34.96
C GLY A 202 -0.50 14.07 -35.47
N LYS A 203 -0.66 13.93 -36.81
CA LYS A 203 -1.64 12.99 -37.41
C LYS A 203 -1.22 11.53 -37.18
N GLU A 204 0.09 11.21 -37.19
CA GLU A 204 0.62 9.88 -36.86
C GLU A 204 0.29 9.49 -35.41
N LEU A 205 0.45 10.41 -34.45
CA LEU A 205 0.10 10.18 -33.03
C LEU A 205 -1.41 10.00 -32.83
N LEU A 206 -2.22 10.89 -33.45
CA LEU A 206 -3.68 10.81 -33.36
C LEU A 206 -4.24 9.53 -33.99
N TYR A 207 -3.48 8.90 -34.90
CA TYR A 207 -3.88 7.63 -35.50
C TYR A 207 -3.90 6.47 -34.48
N GLY A 208 -3.14 6.54 -33.39
CA GLY A 208 -3.23 5.59 -32.30
C GLY A 208 -4.63 5.43 -31.73
N PHE A 209 -5.41 6.53 -31.64
CA PHE A 209 -6.82 6.44 -31.20
C PHE A 209 -7.70 5.69 -32.20
N HIS A 210 -7.38 5.72 -33.49
CA HIS A 210 -8.09 4.92 -34.49
C HIS A 210 -7.77 3.45 -34.34
N VAL A 211 -6.51 3.10 -34.10
CA VAL A 211 -6.08 1.71 -33.86
C VAL A 211 -6.78 1.12 -32.63
N ILE A 212 -6.93 1.88 -31.56
CA ILE A 212 -7.64 1.44 -30.34
C ILE A 212 -9.11 1.14 -30.61
N THR A 213 -9.78 2.00 -31.41
CA THR A 213 -11.23 1.87 -31.65
C THR A 213 -11.56 0.92 -32.79
N HIS A 214 -10.67 0.75 -33.77
CA HIS A 214 -10.82 -0.07 -34.97
C HIS A 214 -9.54 -0.88 -35.21
N PRO A 215 -9.23 -1.88 -34.38
CA PRO A 215 -7.92 -2.55 -34.40
C PRO A 215 -7.65 -3.26 -35.75
N PHE A 216 -8.63 -3.92 -36.35
CA PHE A 216 -8.42 -4.63 -37.60
C PHE A 216 -8.02 -3.70 -38.76
N ASP A 217 -8.82 -2.69 -39.01
CA ASP A 217 -8.56 -1.68 -40.03
C ASP A 217 -7.31 -0.85 -39.69
N GLY A 218 -7.17 -0.50 -38.41
CA GLY A 218 -6.04 0.28 -37.94
C GLY A 218 -4.69 -0.38 -38.16
N PHE A 219 -4.55 -1.66 -37.83
CA PHE A 219 -3.29 -2.38 -38.09
C PHE A 219 -3.05 -2.63 -39.58
N TRP A 220 -4.12 -2.87 -40.36
CA TRP A 220 -4.01 -3.00 -41.82
C TRP A 220 -3.46 -1.70 -42.45
N ASP A 221 -4.01 -0.56 -42.07
CA ASP A 221 -3.60 0.77 -42.55
C ASP A 221 -2.16 1.13 -42.10
N LEU A 222 -1.74 0.74 -40.88
CA LEU A 222 -0.35 0.95 -40.41
C LEU A 222 0.64 0.29 -41.37
N LYS A 223 0.33 -0.91 -41.88
CA LYS A 223 1.19 -1.63 -42.80
C LYS A 223 1.08 -1.11 -44.25
N HIS A 224 -0.13 -0.98 -44.80
CA HIS A 224 -0.37 -0.74 -46.22
C HIS A 224 -0.38 0.73 -46.58
N GLU A 225 -1.05 1.59 -45.74
CA GLU A 225 -1.12 3.03 -45.96
C GLU A 225 -0.02 3.82 -45.25
N LYS A 226 0.88 3.13 -44.53
CA LYS A 226 2.01 3.71 -43.78
C LYS A 226 1.63 4.91 -42.88
N ARG A 227 0.47 4.82 -42.23
CA ARG A 227 -0.07 5.87 -41.37
C ARG A 227 0.66 6.03 -40.04
N GLY A 228 1.44 5.04 -39.64
CA GLY A 228 2.32 5.09 -38.47
C GLY A 228 3.76 5.38 -38.84
N SER A 229 4.51 5.86 -37.87
CA SER A 229 5.95 6.09 -38.01
C SER A 229 6.74 5.57 -36.82
N VAL A 230 8.03 5.32 -37.04
CA VAL A 230 8.96 4.94 -35.97
C VAL A 230 9.05 6.04 -34.91
N ARG A 231 8.94 7.31 -35.30
CA ARG A 231 8.96 8.45 -34.34
C ARG A 231 7.75 8.42 -33.41
N ALA A 232 6.57 8.21 -33.96
CA ALA A 232 5.34 8.06 -33.17
C ALA A 232 5.38 6.81 -32.27
N ALA A 233 5.91 5.70 -32.77
CA ALA A 233 6.13 4.47 -32.00
C ALA A 233 7.02 4.70 -30.77
N PHE A 234 8.11 5.46 -30.89
CA PHE A 234 8.95 5.84 -29.74
C PHE A 234 8.19 6.67 -28.71
N VAL A 235 7.29 7.56 -29.15
CA VAL A 235 6.49 8.35 -28.20
C VAL A 235 5.54 7.46 -27.40
N PHE A 236 4.92 6.44 -28.03
CA PHE A 236 4.06 5.50 -27.29
C PHE A 236 4.85 4.67 -26.27
N VAL A 237 6.05 4.19 -26.64
CA VAL A 237 6.95 3.53 -25.69
C VAL A 237 7.33 4.48 -24.53
N ALA A 238 7.65 5.74 -24.82
CA ALA A 238 7.95 6.73 -23.80
C ALA A 238 6.75 6.99 -22.85
N ILE A 239 5.55 7.09 -23.40
CA ILE A 239 4.30 7.21 -22.60
C ILE A 239 4.12 5.98 -21.71
N ALA A 240 4.30 4.76 -22.24
CA ALA A 240 4.23 3.54 -21.47
C ALA A 240 5.24 3.54 -20.31
N VAL A 241 6.51 3.88 -20.57
CA VAL A 241 7.55 3.99 -19.53
C VAL A 241 7.16 5.01 -18.45
N VAL A 242 6.67 6.19 -18.83
CA VAL A 242 6.22 7.23 -17.89
C VAL A 242 5.02 6.74 -17.07
N THR A 243 4.09 6.02 -17.69
CA THR A 243 2.91 5.44 -17.00
C THR A 243 3.34 4.39 -15.97
N PHE A 244 4.24 3.48 -16.32
CA PHE A 244 4.79 2.49 -15.40
C PHE A 244 5.59 3.14 -14.26
N PHE A 245 6.37 4.18 -14.58
CA PHE A 245 7.09 4.93 -13.56
C PHE A 245 6.14 5.66 -12.62
N TYR A 246 5.11 6.33 -13.16
CA TYR A 246 4.07 6.96 -12.33
C TYR A 246 3.34 5.93 -11.46
N GLN A 247 3.00 4.77 -12.01
CA GLN A 247 2.40 3.67 -11.24
C GLN A 247 3.31 3.26 -10.08
N ALA A 248 4.61 3.15 -10.30
CA ALA A 248 5.56 2.70 -9.27
C ALA A 248 5.75 3.70 -8.12
N ILE A 249 5.71 5.01 -8.39
CA ILE A 249 5.95 6.05 -7.38
C ILE A 249 4.68 6.78 -6.93
N GLY A 250 3.66 6.82 -7.79
CA GLY A 250 2.39 7.52 -7.53
C GLY A 250 1.36 6.68 -6.79
N GLN A 251 1.66 5.43 -6.50
CA GLN A 251 0.78 4.59 -5.69
C GLN A 251 0.73 5.12 -4.26
N GLY A 252 -0.50 5.33 -3.76
CA GLY A 252 -0.72 5.76 -2.39
C GLY A 252 -0.27 4.72 -1.35
N TYR A 253 -0.25 5.12 -0.08
CA TYR A 253 0.19 4.30 1.05
C TYR A 253 -0.43 2.90 1.09
N LEU A 254 -1.70 2.74 0.69
CA LEU A 254 -2.39 1.44 0.68
C LEU A 254 -1.75 0.40 -0.24
N PHE A 255 -1.17 0.84 -1.36
CA PHE A 255 -0.53 -0.05 -2.34
C PHE A 255 0.99 -0.14 -2.19
N ASN A 256 1.60 0.86 -1.56
CA ASN A 256 3.04 0.90 -1.31
C ASN A 256 3.35 1.43 0.10
N PRO A 257 2.96 0.70 1.18
CA PRO A 257 3.08 1.18 2.56
C PRO A 257 4.54 1.36 3.01
N ARG A 258 5.48 0.64 2.40
CA ARG A 258 6.91 0.72 2.72
C ARG A 258 7.69 1.71 1.86
N GLY A 259 7.02 2.42 0.94
CA GLY A 259 7.68 3.39 0.06
C GLY A 259 8.81 2.77 -0.77
N ALA A 260 8.58 1.56 -1.33
CA ALA A 260 9.61 0.87 -2.10
C ALA A 260 10.10 1.76 -3.25
N TYR A 261 11.39 2.02 -3.26
CA TYR A 261 12.03 2.84 -4.29
C TYR A 261 12.01 2.11 -5.63
N SER A 262 11.55 2.81 -6.67
CA SER A 262 11.66 2.33 -8.04
C SER A 262 12.62 3.22 -8.81
N THR A 263 13.59 2.61 -9.49
CA THR A 263 14.51 3.35 -10.34
C THR A 263 13.95 3.49 -11.75
N ILE A 264 14.30 4.59 -12.42
CA ILE A 264 13.89 4.81 -13.81
C ILE A 264 14.39 3.70 -14.73
N PHE A 265 15.55 3.12 -14.42
CA PHE A 265 16.12 1.99 -15.19
C PHE A 265 15.28 0.73 -15.07
N THR A 266 14.73 0.45 -13.88
CA THR A 266 13.85 -0.71 -13.68
C THR A 266 12.58 -0.56 -14.53
N GLN A 267 11.98 0.62 -14.54
CA GLN A 267 10.75 0.87 -15.31
C GLN A 267 11.03 0.94 -16.82
N LEU A 268 12.14 1.52 -17.22
CA LEU A 268 12.58 1.52 -18.62
C LEU A 268 12.78 0.08 -19.12
N SER A 269 13.49 -0.75 -18.36
CA SER A 269 13.75 -2.15 -18.76
C SER A 269 12.48 -3.00 -18.76
N SER A 270 11.53 -2.77 -17.84
CA SER A 270 10.27 -3.51 -17.78
C SER A 270 9.37 -3.29 -19.00
N VAL A 271 9.51 -2.18 -19.69
CA VAL A 271 8.78 -1.88 -20.94
C VAL A 271 9.61 -2.22 -22.18
N VAL A 272 10.85 -1.72 -22.25
CA VAL A 272 11.69 -1.82 -23.45
C VAL A 272 12.12 -3.25 -23.72
N VAL A 273 12.51 -4.02 -22.71
CA VAL A 273 12.98 -5.42 -22.91
C VAL A 273 11.87 -6.30 -23.48
N PRO A 274 10.64 -6.36 -22.92
CA PRO A 274 9.55 -7.11 -23.50
C PRO A 274 9.21 -6.69 -24.94
N VAL A 275 9.17 -5.37 -25.21
CA VAL A 275 8.91 -4.86 -26.57
C VAL A 275 9.96 -5.34 -27.57
N VAL A 276 11.25 -5.21 -27.23
CA VAL A 276 12.33 -5.67 -28.08
C VAL A 276 12.28 -7.18 -28.31
N LEU A 277 12.07 -7.96 -27.26
CA LEU A 277 11.95 -9.42 -27.35
C LEU A 277 10.75 -9.82 -28.21
N PHE A 278 9.60 -9.20 -28.00
CA PHE A 278 8.38 -9.50 -28.77
C PHE A 278 8.55 -9.15 -30.24
N VAL A 279 9.06 -7.96 -30.57
CA VAL A 279 9.31 -7.54 -31.95
C VAL A 279 10.31 -8.48 -32.65
N THR A 280 11.40 -8.82 -31.95
CA THR A 280 12.43 -9.73 -32.51
C THR A 280 11.87 -11.12 -32.72
N ALA A 281 11.15 -11.69 -31.75
CA ALA A 281 10.55 -13.01 -31.89
C ALA A 281 9.52 -13.06 -33.03
N ASN A 282 8.64 -12.06 -33.14
CA ASN A 282 7.69 -11.98 -34.24
C ASN A 282 8.37 -11.84 -35.61
N TRP A 283 9.41 -11.01 -35.67
CA TRP A 283 10.17 -10.87 -36.92
C TRP A 283 10.85 -12.18 -37.32
N CYS A 284 11.48 -12.90 -36.36
CA CYS A 284 12.07 -14.21 -36.62
C CYS A 284 11.02 -15.23 -37.14
N LEU A 285 9.86 -15.28 -36.46
CA LEU A 285 8.76 -16.17 -36.88
C LEU A 285 8.20 -15.78 -38.26
N THR A 286 7.97 -14.49 -38.50
CA THR A 286 7.50 -13.99 -39.80
C THR A 286 8.48 -14.36 -40.92
N THR A 287 9.78 -14.22 -40.67
CA THR A 287 10.82 -14.58 -41.63
C THR A 287 10.87 -16.10 -41.88
N LEU A 288 10.70 -16.91 -40.81
CA LEU A 288 10.72 -18.38 -40.90
C LEU A 288 9.54 -18.93 -41.70
N PHE A 289 8.37 -18.29 -41.61
CA PHE A 289 7.14 -18.70 -42.28
C PHE A 289 6.85 -17.91 -43.58
N GLU A 290 7.88 -17.30 -44.19
CA GLU A 290 7.77 -16.53 -45.44
C GLU A 290 6.71 -15.41 -45.41
N GLY A 291 6.49 -14.82 -44.23
CA GLY A 291 5.55 -13.72 -44.06
C GLY A 291 6.11 -12.38 -44.57
N GLU A 292 5.22 -11.46 -44.92
CA GLU A 292 5.56 -10.16 -45.53
C GLU A 292 5.88 -9.02 -44.53
N GLY A 293 6.00 -9.29 -43.21
CA GLY A 293 6.22 -8.29 -42.21
C GLY A 293 7.67 -7.86 -42.08
N SER A 294 7.99 -6.58 -42.29
CA SER A 294 9.33 -6.06 -42.00
C SER A 294 9.49 -5.81 -40.49
N PHE A 295 10.74 -5.87 -40.00
CA PHE A 295 11.04 -5.53 -38.60
C PHE A 295 10.45 -4.15 -38.18
N LYS A 296 10.52 -3.18 -39.07
CA LYS A 296 9.97 -1.85 -38.86
C LYS A 296 8.44 -1.86 -38.71
N ASP A 297 7.73 -2.62 -39.55
CA ASP A 297 6.27 -2.71 -39.50
C ASP A 297 5.79 -3.38 -38.19
N ILE A 298 6.48 -4.46 -37.81
CA ILE A 298 6.21 -5.17 -36.54
C ILE A 298 6.48 -4.25 -35.34
N TYR A 299 7.59 -3.49 -35.35
CA TYR A 299 7.90 -2.53 -34.31
C TYR A 299 6.82 -1.45 -34.17
N ILE A 300 6.41 -0.83 -35.30
CA ILE A 300 5.37 0.20 -35.30
C ILE A 300 4.07 -0.40 -34.76
N ALA A 301 3.61 -1.55 -35.28
CA ALA A 301 2.39 -2.18 -34.84
C ALA A 301 2.41 -2.50 -33.33
N THR A 302 3.50 -3.08 -32.84
CA THR A 302 3.68 -3.38 -31.42
C THR A 302 3.60 -2.13 -30.55
N CYS A 303 4.26 -1.05 -30.94
CA CYS A 303 4.25 0.19 -30.16
C CYS A 303 2.89 0.92 -30.19
N TYR A 304 2.11 0.78 -31.28
CA TYR A 304 0.75 1.32 -31.35
C TYR A 304 -0.28 0.47 -30.58
N SER A 305 0.09 -0.72 -30.12
CA SER A 305 -0.73 -1.59 -29.28
C SER A 305 -0.46 -1.40 -27.77
N LEU A 306 0.61 -0.67 -27.41
CA LEU A 306 0.93 -0.33 -26.01
C LEU A 306 -0.06 0.67 -25.42
#